data_08d77f56f42f0d390605a6ec6c35c0a6
#
_entry.id   08d77f56f42f0d390605a6ec6c35c0a6
#
_cell.length_a   1.000
_cell.length_b   1.000
_cell.length_c   1.000
_cell.angle_alpha   90.00
_cell.angle_beta   90.00
_cell.angle_gamma   90.00
#
_symmetry.space_group_name_H-M   'P 1'
#
loop_
_entity.id
_entity.type
_entity.pdbx_description
1 polymer ?
#
loop_
_entity_poly.entity_id
_entity_poly.type
_entity_poly.pdbx_seq_one_letter_code
_entity_poly.pdbx_strand_id
1 'polypeptide(L)'
;MVWAMNTTTRVRDRNLAIGRRIASARRNSDLSQSALATMLSLSPGAVTQWETGRAMPTAEKFTQLAEALGVEASWLLTGNEPDEVRKAQTVNEAEALRLIRAMKPGDQARALQVLEALAGSPRGGTKE
;
A
#
# COMPACT_ATOMS: atom_id res chain seq x y z
N MET A 1 -34.24 4.65 3.31
CA MET A 1 -34.09 3.67 2.29
C MET A 1 -32.77 2.95 2.41
N VAL A 2 -32.83 1.68 2.13
CA VAL A 2 -31.69 0.80 2.33
C VAL A 2 -30.50 1.21 1.48
N TRP A 3 -30.72 1.51 0.20
CA TRP A 3 -29.59 1.86 -0.65
C TRP A 3 -29.02 3.24 -0.33
N ALA A 4 -29.78 4.16 0.24
CA ALA A 4 -29.26 5.43 0.70
C ALA A 4 -28.30 5.23 1.88
N MET A 5 -28.67 4.33 2.82
CA MET A 5 -27.79 3.95 3.92
C MET A 5 -26.54 3.26 3.39
N ASN A 6 -26.72 2.39 2.39
CA ASN A 6 -25.59 1.70 1.77
C ASN A 6 -24.63 2.69 1.12
N THR A 7 -25.15 3.76 0.51
CA THR A 7 -24.29 4.79 -0.09
C THR A 7 -23.47 5.49 0.98
N THR A 8 -24.08 5.86 2.10
CA THR A 8 -23.38 6.49 3.22
C THR A 8 -22.30 5.55 3.78
N THR A 9 -22.65 4.28 3.96
CA THR A 9 -21.71 3.27 4.44
C THR A 9 -20.53 3.11 3.48
N ARG A 10 -20.78 3.09 2.18
CA ARG A 10 -19.72 2.98 1.17
C ARG A 10 -18.76 4.16 1.23
N VAL A 11 -19.29 5.38 1.43
CA VAL A 11 -18.44 6.56 1.54
C VAL A 11 -17.55 6.46 2.77
N ARG A 12 -18.10 6.06 3.91
CA ARG A 12 -17.31 5.85 5.13
C ARG A 12 -16.25 4.79 4.93
N ASP A 13 -16.63 3.66 4.34
CA ASP A 13 -15.71 2.56 4.10
C ASP A 13 -14.59 2.99 3.19
N ARG A 14 -14.91 3.74 2.13
CA ARG A 14 -13.91 4.27 1.21
C ARG A 14 -12.97 5.23 1.91
N ASN A 15 -13.51 6.15 2.70
CA ASN A 15 -12.69 7.13 3.40
C ASN A 15 -11.76 6.46 4.41
N LEU A 16 -12.27 5.46 5.11
CA LEU A 16 -11.46 4.70 6.06
C LEU A 16 -10.37 3.91 5.35
N ALA A 17 -10.70 3.30 4.20
CA ALA A 17 -9.72 2.55 3.42
C ALA A 17 -8.60 3.47 2.92
N ILE A 18 -8.96 4.64 2.42
CA ILE A 18 -7.98 5.64 1.99
C ILE A 18 -7.10 6.05 3.18
N GLY A 19 -7.72 6.31 4.31
CA GLY A 19 -7.00 6.68 5.53
C GLY A 19 -6.01 5.61 5.98
N ARG A 20 -6.40 4.35 5.89
CA ARG A 20 -5.51 3.24 6.22
C ARG A 20 -4.32 3.15 5.28
N ARG A 21 -4.54 3.43 3.99
CA ARG A 21 -3.44 3.45 3.02
C ARG A 21 -2.47 4.59 3.30
N ILE A 22 -3.00 5.77 3.65
CA ILE A 22 -2.16 6.91 4.05
C ILE A 22 -1.32 6.52 5.26
N ALA A 23 -1.94 5.94 6.28
CA ALA A 23 -1.23 5.53 7.50
C ALA A 23 -0.16 4.47 7.21
N SER A 24 -0.49 3.50 6.37
CA SER A 24 0.44 2.45 6.00
C SER A 24 1.66 3.02 5.27
N ALA A 25 1.43 3.87 4.27
CA ALA A 25 2.52 4.49 3.53
C ALA A 25 3.38 5.38 4.41
N ARG A 26 2.73 6.10 5.34
CA ARG A 26 3.46 6.95 6.30
C ARG A 26 4.40 6.11 7.16
N ARG A 27 3.89 5.02 7.73
CA ARG A 27 4.71 4.13 8.57
C ARG A 27 5.84 3.48 7.78
N ASN A 28 5.56 3.09 6.55
CA ASN A 28 6.58 2.52 5.69
C ASN A 28 7.69 3.51 5.35
N SER A 29 7.40 4.79 5.44
CA SER A 29 8.38 5.86 5.25
C SER A 29 9.03 6.32 6.56
N ASP A 30 8.72 5.64 7.66
CA ASP A 30 9.24 5.97 8.99
C ASP A 30 8.92 7.39 9.44
N LEU A 31 7.74 7.88 9.06
CA LEU A 31 7.29 9.22 9.41
C LEU A 31 6.22 9.15 10.49
N SER A 32 6.32 10.08 11.44
CA SER A 32 5.22 10.31 12.39
C SER A 32 4.13 11.13 11.70
N GLN A 33 2.94 11.18 12.31
CA GLN A 33 1.87 12.04 11.80
C GLN A 33 2.32 13.50 11.81
N SER A 34 3.05 13.92 12.86
CA SER A 34 3.56 15.28 12.95
C SER A 34 4.57 15.59 11.85
N ALA A 35 5.47 14.64 11.56
CA ALA A 35 6.47 14.85 10.53
C ALA A 35 5.81 15.00 9.17
N LEU A 36 4.85 14.14 8.86
CA LEU A 36 4.13 14.21 7.59
C LEU A 36 3.36 15.53 7.47
N ALA A 37 2.67 15.92 8.55
CA ALA A 37 1.94 17.19 8.56
C ALA A 37 2.87 18.38 8.30
N THR A 38 4.05 18.37 8.94
CA THR A 38 5.03 19.44 8.73
C THR A 38 5.47 19.49 7.26
N MET A 39 5.71 18.35 6.65
CA MET A 39 6.08 18.30 5.22
C MET A 39 5.02 18.91 4.32
N LEU A 40 3.75 18.83 4.73
CA LEU A 40 2.63 19.34 3.95
C LEU A 40 2.16 20.71 4.42
N SER A 41 2.85 21.29 5.39
CA SER A 41 2.49 22.60 5.99
C SER A 41 1.11 22.56 6.62
N LEU A 42 0.81 21.47 7.32
CA LEU A 42 -0.47 21.25 7.98
C LEU A 42 -0.27 20.93 9.45
N SER A 43 -1.35 21.00 10.23
CA SER A 43 -1.31 20.57 11.63
C SER A 43 -1.36 19.04 11.70
N PRO A 44 -0.80 18.45 12.77
CA PRO A 44 -0.88 16.97 12.94
C PRO A 44 -2.32 16.46 12.95
N GLY A 45 -3.27 17.27 13.43
CA GLY A 45 -4.68 16.89 13.45
C GLY A 45 -5.25 16.61 12.08
N ALA A 46 -4.76 17.29 11.04
CA ALA A 46 -5.23 17.05 9.67
C ALA A 46 -4.89 15.63 9.23
N VAL A 47 -3.66 15.19 9.50
CA VAL A 47 -3.24 13.83 9.14
C VAL A 47 -4.06 12.80 9.92
N THR A 48 -4.27 13.04 11.21
CA THR A 48 -5.10 12.15 12.03
C THR A 48 -6.51 12.01 11.46
N GLN A 49 -7.11 13.11 11.02
CA GLN A 49 -8.45 13.07 10.45
C GLN A 49 -8.51 12.29 9.15
N TRP A 50 -7.48 12.41 8.32
CA TRP A 50 -7.40 11.61 7.10
C TRP A 50 -7.25 10.12 7.42
N GLU A 51 -6.36 9.79 8.36
CA GLU A 51 -6.08 8.38 8.68
C GLU A 51 -7.25 7.69 9.36
N THR A 52 -8.11 8.44 10.04
CA THR A 52 -9.30 7.88 10.68
C THR A 52 -10.55 7.95 9.81
N GLY A 53 -10.42 8.49 8.58
CA GLY A 53 -11.53 8.58 7.65
C GLY A 53 -12.53 9.68 7.96
N ARG A 54 -12.22 10.56 8.88
CA ARG A 54 -13.12 11.66 9.26
C ARG A 54 -13.11 12.80 8.27
N ALA A 55 -12.01 12.94 7.53
CA ALA A 55 -11.87 13.96 6.50
C ALA A 55 -11.06 13.36 5.35
N MET A 56 -11.16 13.97 4.18
CA MET A 56 -10.41 13.57 3.01
C MET A 56 -9.48 14.69 2.59
N PRO A 57 -8.27 14.37 2.14
CA PRO A 57 -7.41 15.38 1.53
C PRO A 57 -8.07 15.94 0.27
N THR A 58 -7.77 17.19 -0.04
CA THR A 58 -8.12 17.77 -1.34
C THR A 58 -7.28 17.09 -2.42
N ALA A 59 -7.67 17.28 -3.70
CA ALA A 59 -6.89 16.73 -4.82
C ALA A 59 -5.44 17.19 -4.77
N GLU A 60 -5.20 18.46 -4.45
CA GLU A 60 -3.86 19.00 -4.31
C GLU A 60 -3.08 18.28 -3.21
N LYS A 61 -3.73 18.07 -2.06
CA LYS A 61 -3.08 17.38 -0.94
C LYS A 61 -2.82 15.91 -1.24
N PHE A 62 -3.67 15.24 -2.01
CA PHE A 62 -3.40 13.89 -2.47
C PHE A 62 -2.11 13.82 -3.29
N THR A 63 -1.93 14.78 -4.19
CA THR A 63 -0.71 14.84 -5.00
C THR A 63 0.52 15.06 -4.10
N GLN A 64 0.42 15.99 -3.15
CA GLN A 64 1.52 16.25 -2.22
C GLN A 64 1.82 15.06 -1.33
N LEU A 65 0.76 14.36 -0.87
CA LEU A 65 0.92 13.14 -0.08
C LEU A 65 1.66 12.07 -0.87
N ALA A 66 1.24 11.85 -2.11
CA ALA A 66 1.86 10.84 -2.97
C ALA A 66 3.35 11.12 -3.14
N GLU A 67 3.70 12.36 -3.38
CA GLU A 67 5.11 12.76 -3.50
C GLU A 67 5.88 12.55 -2.21
N ALA A 68 5.30 12.99 -1.09
CA ALA A 68 5.96 12.89 0.21
C ALA A 68 6.17 11.43 0.63
N LEU A 69 5.21 10.57 0.30
CA LEU A 69 5.23 9.17 0.71
C LEU A 69 5.85 8.24 -0.33
N GLY A 70 6.17 8.75 -1.52
CA GLY A 70 6.75 7.95 -2.59
C GLY A 70 5.81 6.90 -3.15
N VAL A 71 4.52 7.21 -3.22
CA VAL A 71 3.51 6.30 -3.75
C VAL A 71 2.70 7.01 -4.83
N GLU A 72 1.91 6.22 -5.59
CA GLU A 72 1.03 6.77 -6.59
C GLU A 72 -0.25 7.30 -5.95
N ALA A 73 -0.69 8.49 -6.36
CA ALA A 73 -1.93 9.06 -5.86
C ALA A 73 -3.12 8.14 -6.15
N SER A 74 -3.13 7.51 -7.32
CA SER A 74 -4.19 6.56 -7.68
C SER A 74 -4.24 5.38 -6.72
N TRP A 75 -3.08 4.91 -6.25
CA TRP A 75 -3.06 3.83 -5.26
C TRP A 75 -3.68 4.28 -3.93
N LEU A 76 -3.37 5.48 -3.48
CA LEU A 76 -3.98 6.01 -2.26
C LEU A 76 -5.49 6.03 -2.36
N LEU A 77 -6.02 6.40 -3.53
CA LEU A 77 -7.45 6.51 -3.75
C LEU A 77 -8.16 5.18 -3.94
N THR A 78 -7.55 4.27 -4.68
CA THR A 78 -8.23 3.04 -5.12
C THR A 78 -7.67 1.76 -4.51
N GLY A 79 -6.43 1.79 -4.02
CA GLY A 79 -5.74 0.58 -3.56
C GLY A 79 -5.22 -0.28 -4.69
N ASN A 80 -5.36 0.15 -5.93
CA ASN A 80 -4.90 -0.59 -7.10
C ASN A 80 -3.55 -0.08 -7.57
N GLU A 81 -2.65 -1.00 -7.90
CA GLU A 81 -1.39 -0.63 -8.51
C GLU A 81 -1.62 -0.13 -9.94
N PRO A 82 -0.75 0.76 -10.43
CA PRO A 82 -0.82 1.18 -11.83
C PRO A 82 -0.78 -0.04 -12.76
N ASP A 83 -1.44 0.08 -13.90
CA ASP A 83 -1.55 -1.03 -14.86
C ASP A 83 -0.17 -1.54 -15.30
N GLU A 84 0.78 -0.63 -15.53
CA GLU A 84 2.12 -1.02 -15.94
C GLU A 84 2.80 -1.88 -14.88
N VAL A 85 2.64 -1.51 -13.60
CA VAL A 85 3.23 -2.26 -12.49
C VAL A 85 2.58 -3.64 -12.39
N ARG A 86 1.26 -3.70 -12.49
CA ARG A 86 0.54 -4.98 -12.44
C ARG A 86 0.94 -5.89 -13.59
N LYS A 87 1.06 -5.36 -14.80
CA LYS A 87 1.48 -6.13 -15.96
C LYS A 87 2.89 -6.67 -15.78
N ALA A 88 3.80 -5.83 -15.29
CA ALA A 88 5.18 -6.25 -15.05
C ALA A 88 5.24 -7.34 -13.98
N GLN A 89 4.47 -7.20 -12.91
CA GLN A 89 4.40 -8.21 -11.86
C GLN A 89 3.87 -9.53 -12.42
N THR A 90 2.81 -9.48 -13.21
CA THR A 90 2.21 -10.68 -13.80
C THR A 90 3.19 -11.42 -14.71
N VAL A 91 3.94 -10.67 -15.53
CA VAL A 91 4.95 -11.27 -16.42
C VAL A 91 6.06 -11.93 -15.59
N ASN A 92 6.53 -11.24 -14.56
CA ASN A 92 7.59 -11.76 -13.71
C ASN A 92 7.13 -13.00 -12.93
N GLU A 93 5.87 -12.99 -12.45
CA GLU A 93 5.30 -14.14 -11.76
C GLU A 93 5.20 -15.35 -12.70
N ALA A 94 4.73 -15.14 -13.92
CA ALA A 94 4.60 -16.21 -14.90
C ALA A 94 5.96 -16.81 -15.24
N GLU A 95 6.97 -15.95 -15.41
CA GLU A 95 8.32 -16.41 -15.70
C GLU A 95 8.91 -17.19 -14.53
N ALA A 96 8.72 -16.70 -13.31
CA ALA A 96 9.18 -17.40 -12.12
C ALA A 96 8.55 -18.79 -12.00
N LEU A 97 7.24 -18.88 -12.24
CA LEU A 97 6.55 -20.19 -12.22
C LEU A 97 7.08 -21.12 -13.28
N ARG A 98 7.31 -20.60 -14.49
CA ARG A 98 7.84 -21.41 -15.59
C ARG A 98 9.21 -21.99 -15.22
N LEU A 99 10.06 -21.17 -14.66
CA LEU A 99 11.39 -21.60 -14.28
C LEU A 99 11.34 -22.64 -13.15
N ILE A 100 10.50 -22.41 -12.15
CA ILE A 100 10.35 -23.33 -11.03
C ILE A 100 9.84 -24.70 -11.51
N ARG A 101 8.83 -24.69 -12.39
CA ARG A 101 8.27 -25.94 -12.92
C ARG A 101 9.25 -26.74 -13.75
N ALA A 102 10.21 -26.05 -14.36
CA ALA A 102 11.24 -26.73 -15.15
C ALA A 102 12.31 -27.39 -14.29
N MET A 103 12.38 -27.07 -13.01
CA MET A 103 13.38 -27.61 -12.12
C MET A 103 13.00 -28.97 -11.57
N LYS A 104 14.01 -29.74 -11.14
CA LYS A 104 13.79 -30.97 -10.40
C LYS A 104 13.23 -30.65 -9.02
N PRO A 105 12.48 -31.57 -8.39
CA PRO A 105 11.84 -31.28 -7.10
C PRO A 105 12.79 -30.75 -6.01
N GLY A 106 14.00 -31.31 -5.91
CA GLY A 106 14.96 -30.82 -4.92
C GLY A 106 15.42 -29.40 -5.18
N ASP A 107 15.56 -29.05 -6.46
CA ASP A 107 15.96 -27.71 -6.83
C ASP A 107 14.82 -26.71 -6.64
N GLN A 108 13.58 -27.17 -6.80
CA GLN A 108 12.41 -26.33 -6.52
C GLN A 108 12.40 -25.87 -5.06
N ALA A 109 12.69 -26.80 -4.14
CA ALA A 109 12.73 -26.47 -2.73
C ALA A 109 13.81 -25.43 -2.42
N ARG A 110 14.98 -25.58 -3.03
CA ARG A 110 16.08 -24.62 -2.87
C ARG A 110 15.71 -23.26 -3.45
N ALA A 111 15.05 -23.24 -4.61
CA ALA A 111 14.62 -22.00 -5.24
C ALA A 111 13.65 -21.26 -4.33
N LEU A 112 12.71 -21.97 -3.71
CA LEU A 112 11.76 -21.35 -2.79
C LEU A 112 12.47 -20.73 -1.58
N GLN A 113 13.48 -21.42 -1.03
CA GLN A 113 14.26 -20.88 0.08
C GLN A 113 14.95 -19.58 -0.31
N VAL A 114 15.55 -19.54 -1.51
CA VAL A 114 16.20 -18.32 -2.00
C VAL A 114 15.20 -17.18 -2.16
N LEU A 115 14.03 -17.48 -2.73
CA LEU A 115 13.00 -16.48 -2.92
C LEU A 115 12.49 -15.93 -1.59
N GLU A 116 12.31 -16.80 -0.60
CA GLU A 116 11.88 -16.36 0.73
C GLU A 116 12.91 -15.44 1.37
N ALA A 117 14.19 -15.77 1.24
CA ALA A 117 15.27 -14.97 1.78
C ALA A 117 15.30 -13.58 1.12
N LEU A 118 15.14 -13.54 -0.20
CA LEU A 118 15.15 -12.28 -0.94
C LEU A 118 13.93 -11.43 -0.63
N ALA A 119 12.79 -12.07 -0.36
CA ALA A 119 11.56 -11.35 -0.03
C ALA A 119 11.55 -10.82 1.40
N GLY A 120 12.51 -11.21 2.22
CA GLY A 120 12.50 -10.82 3.61
C GLY A 120 11.34 -11.45 4.35
N SER A 121 11.26 -12.77 4.29
CA SER A 121 10.12 -13.52 4.82
C SER A 121 9.70 -13.03 6.21
N PRO A 122 8.41 -12.76 6.44
CA PRO A 122 7.93 -12.37 7.76
C PRO A 122 8.24 -13.37 8.85
N ARG A 123 8.31 -14.65 8.51
CA ARG A 123 8.60 -15.69 9.48
C ARG A 123 10.06 -15.69 9.91
N GLY A 124 10.94 -15.30 9.01
CA GLY A 124 12.35 -15.21 9.32
C GLY A 124 12.72 -13.87 9.88
N GLY A 125 11.86 -12.96 9.59
CA GLY A 125 12.13 -11.61 9.94
C GLY A 125 12.26 -11.39 11.39
N THR A 126 12.64 -11.36 11.83
CA THR A 126 12.56 -10.97 12.96
C THR A 126 13.33 -11.17 14.03
N LYS A 127 13.67 -11.37 13.81
CA LYS A 127 14.10 -11.40 14.50
C LYS A 127 14.80 -11.16 15.03
N GLU A 128 15.09 -11.01 15.35
CA GLU A 128 15.63 -10.83 15.77
C GLU A 128 15.88 -10.40 16.00
#